data_4e8cb195d470340820b5ec2a7ff7b464
#
_entry.id   4e8cb195d470340820b5ec2a7ff7b464
#
_cell.length_a   1.000
_cell.length_b   1.000
_cell.length_c   1.000
_cell.angle_alpha   90.00
_cell.angle_beta   90.00
_cell.angle_gamma   90.00
#
_symmetry.space_group_name_H-M   'P 1'
#
loop_
_entity.id
_entity.type
_entity.pdbx_description
1 polymer ?
#
loop_
_entity_poly.entity_id
_entity_poly.type
_entity_poly.pdbx_seq_one_letter_code
_entity_poly.pdbx_strand_id
1 'polypeptide(L)'
;MLSWDEFEQEDGAAPLVKAAPLEPAKTETVSQELIAPVNPREQVANFQTCLDASEEKKNADALQKAIDDLEALNVEVGLEELEGSANRVAVDDKRMINCRADLNQLVPFKYDWAWQKYLDGCANHWMPQEVNMTADIGLWKTPNGLTDDERLIVKRNLGFFSTADSLVANNLVLAVYRLITNPECRQYILRQAFEEAIHTHAYQYCIESLSMDEGEIFNMYHEVPSVAKKAAWGLKYTQELSDPKFNTGTVKNDQALLKNLIAFYCCLEGIFFYCGFTQILSMGRRNKMTGTSEQFQYILRDESMHLNFGI
;
A
#
# COMPACT_ATOMS: atom_id res chain seq x y z
N MET A 1 0.52 16.47 -20.98
CA MET A 1 1.58 16.23 -19.98
C MET A 1 1.73 17.55 -19.23
N LEU A 2 1.22 17.63 -18.00
CA LEU A 2 1.43 18.80 -17.14
C LEU A 2 2.84 18.69 -16.59
N SER A 3 3.70 19.66 -16.92
CA SER A 3 4.98 19.80 -16.25
C SER A 3 4.74 20.41 -14.87
N TRP A 4 5.56 20.08 -13.89
CA TRP A 4 5.48 20.69 -12.55
C TRP A 4 5.67 22.21 -12.60
N ASP A 5 6.34 22.72 -13.62
CA ASP A 5 6.59 24.16 -13.85
C ASP A 5 5.33 24.92 -14.32
N GLU A 6 4.30 24.21 -14.83
CA GLU A 6 3.02 24.83 -15.22
C GLU A 6 2.11 25.12 -14.00
N PHE A 7 2.36 24.47 -12.86
CA PHE A 7 1.64 24.76 -11.61
C PHE A 7 2.08 26.06 -10.92
N GLU A 8 3.26 26.59 -11.24
CA GLU A 8 3.76 27.83 -10.65
C GLU A 8 3.35 29.12 -11.41
N GLN A 9 2.68 29.00 -12.56
CA GLN A 9 2.33 30.16 -13.40
C GLN A 9 0.86 30.57 -13.40
N GLU A 10 -0.02 29.93 -12.64
CA GLU A 10 -1.40 30.37 -12.44
C GLU A 10 -1.65 31.00 -11.08
N ASP A 11 -0.78 31.93 -10.64
CA ASP A 11 -1.09 32.90 -9.61
C ASP A 11 -1.82 34.12 -10.21
N GLY A 12 -2.99 33.87 -10.78
CA GLY A 12 -4.05 34.83 -10.97
C GLY A 12 -4.81 34.97 -9.66
N ALA A 13 -4.40 35.89 -8.80
CA ALA A 13 -5.04 36.17 -7.54
C ALA A 13 -6.55 36.36 -7.67
N ALA A 14 -7.32 35.35 -7.25
CA ALA A 14 -8.73 35.55 -6.94
C ALA A 14 -8.85 36.54 -5.77
N PRO A 15 -9.75 37.52 -5.81
CA PRO A 15 -9.84 38.53 -4.76
C PRO A 15 -10.23 37.85 -3.44
N LEU A 16 -9.40 38.06 -2.43
CA LEU A 16 -9.67 37.71 -1.04
C LEU A 16 -11.00 38.33 -0.62
N VAL A 17 -12.01 37.50 -0.47
CA VAL A 17 -13.25 37.87 0.23
C VAL A 17 -12.85 38.11 1.68
N LYS A 18 -12.84 39.36 2.12
CA LYS A 18 -12.66 39.73 3.51
C LYS A 18 -13.79 39.09 4.32
N ALA A 19 -13.45 38.13 5.18
CA ALA A 19 -14.35 37.64 6.17
C ALA A 19 -14.76 38.79 7.10
N ALA A 20 -16.05 38.97 7.28
CA ALA A 20 -16.61 39.89 8.26
C ALA A 20 -16.16 39.50 9.68
N PRO A 21 -15.94 40.43 10.59
CA PRO A 21 -15.58 40.13 11.96
C PRO A 21 -16.74 39.42 12.63
N LEU A 22 -16.45 38.24 13.21
CA LEU A 22 -17.37 37.54 14.08
C LEU A 22 -17.54 38.32 15.37
N GLU A 23 -18.76 38.75 15.66
CA GLU A 23 -19.09 39.33 16.96
C GLU A 23 -18.85 38.30 18.06
N PRO A 24 -18.34 38.70 19.24
CA PRO A 24 -18.09 37.77 20.33
C PRO A 24 -19.43 37.25 20.87
N ALA A 25 -19.57 35.91 20.86
CA ALA A 25 -20.67 35.22 21.47
C ALA A 25 -20.77 35.60 22.97
N LYS A 26 -21.96 36.04 23.40
CA LYS A 26 -22.26 36.33 24.80
C LYS A 26 -22.08 35.00 25.61
N THR A 27 -21.10 35.00 26.47
CA THR A 27 -20.91 34.00 27.51
C THR A 27 -22.06 34.10 28.52
N GLU A 28 -23.02 33.22 28.42
CA GLU A 28 -23.92 32.95 29.56
C GLU A 28 -23.10 32.17 30.59
N THR A 29 -22.90 32.79 31.71
CA THR A 29 -22.34 32.19 32.94
C THR A 29 -23.31 31.16 33.47
N VAL A 30 -23.10 29.88 33.12
CA VAL A 30 -23.71 28.77 33.82
C VAL A 30 -22.92 28.56 35.11
N SER A 31 -23.57 28.79 36.22
CA SER A 31 -23.05 28.53 37.56
C SER A 31 -22.65 27.03 37.64
N GLN A 32 -21.35 26.79 37.80
CA GLN A 32 -20.83 25.45 38.13
C GLN A 32 -21.24 25.11 39.56
N GLU A 33 -22.29 24.32 39.71
CA GLU A 33 -22.44 23.50 40.91
C GLU A 33 -21.33 22.43 40.90
N LEU A 34 -20.52 22.45 41.95
CA LEU A 34 -19.49 21.47 42.24
C LEU A 34 -20.15 20.09 42.40
N ILE A 35 -20.15 19.29 41.34
CA ILE A 35 -20.49 17.88 41.39
C ILE A 35 -19.29 17.15 42.02
N ALA A 36 -19.50 16.57 43.21
CA ALA A 36 -18.51 15.74 43.87
C ALA A 36 -18.08 14.55 42.93
N PRO A 37 -16.84 14.09 42.98
CA PRO A 37 -16.39 12.99 42.14
C PRO A 37 -17.15 11.70 42.49
N VAL A 38 -18.02 11.27 41.59
CA VAL A 38 -18.77 10.01 41.71
C VAL A 38 -17.82 8.86 41.32
N ASN A 39 -17.73 7.87 42.17
CA ASN A 39 -16.92 6.67 42.00
C ASN A 39 -17.34 5.93 40.71
N PRO A 40 -16.45 5.63 39.78
CA PRO A 40 -16.79 4.96 38.54
C PRO A 40 -17.50 3.62 38.68
N ARG A 41 -17.30 2.93 39.81
CA ARG A 41 -18.00 1.68 40.14
C ARG A 41 -19.48 1.87 40.50
N GLU A 42 -19.85 3.01 41.06
CA GLU A 42 -21.24 3.36 41.35
C GLU A 42 -22.00 3.81 40.10
N GLN A 43 -21.34 4.41 39.15
CA GLN A 43 -21.96 4.74 37.85
C GLN A 43 -22.33 3.49 37.07
N VAL A 44 -21.49 2.45 37.07
CA VAL A 44 -21.76 1.18 36.38
C VAL A 44 -22.90 0.42 37.08
N ALA A 45 -22.96 0.44 38.41
CA ALA A 45 -24.05 -0.20 39.17
C ALA A 45 -25.39 0.51 38.97
N ASN A 46 -25.41 1.84 38.85
CA ASN A 46 -26.64 2.60 38.57
C ASN A 46 -27.11 2.47 37.12
N PHE A 47 -26.23 2.19 36.18
CA PHE A 47 -26.62 1.91 34.79
C PHE A 47 -27.29 0.54 34.63
N GLN A 48 -26.91 -0.43 35.46
CA GLN A 48 -27.51 -1.77 35.44
C GLN A 48 -28.89 -1.83 36.16
N THR A 49 -29.22 -0.87 36.99
CA THR A 49 -30.51 -0.84 37.71
C THR A 49 -31.61 -0.03 37.02
N CYS A 50 -31.30 0.69 35.92
CA CYS A 50 -32.26 1.50 35.16
C CYS A 50 -32.82 0.85 33.89
N LEU A 51 -32.51 -0.41 33.63
CA LEU A 51 -33.22 -1.17 32.62
C LEU A 51 -34.49 -1.72 33.22
N ASP A 52 -35.62 -1.11 32.87
CA ASP A 52 -36.95 -1.54 33.28
C ASP A 52 -37.10 -3.02 32.86
N ALA A 53 -37.53 -3.88 33.80
CA ALA A 53 -37.73 -5.31 33.54
C ALA A 53 -38.68 -5.57 32.32
N SER A 54 -39.47 -4.55 31.94
CA SER A 54 -40.29 -4.56 30.74
C SER A 54 -39.50 -4.40 29.44
N GLU A 55 -38.39 -3.67 29.45
CA GLU A 55 -37.50 -3.54 28.29
C GLU A 55 -36.60 -4.77 28.10
N GLU A 56 -36.11 -5.35 29.20
CA GLU A 56 -35.37 -6.63 29.13
C GLU A 56 -36.24 -7.74 28.56
N LYS A 57 -37.51 -7.80 28.97
CA LYS A 57 -38.44 -8.79 28.40
C LYS A 57 -38.75 -8.54 26.92
N LYS A 58 -38.95 -7.27 26.52
CA LYS A 58 -39.16 -6.93 25.11
C LYS A 58 -37.92 -7.22 24.24
N ASN A 59 -36.72 -7.00 24.76
CA ASN A 59 -35.47 -7.30 24.05
C ASN A 59 -35.25 -8.81 23.98
N ALA A 60 -35.58 -9.57 25.04
CA ALA A 60 -35.53 -11.02 25.04
C ALA A 60 -36.53 -11.64 24.06
N ASP A 61 -37.79 -11.13 24.04
CA ASP A 61 -38.83 -11.58 23.11
C ASP A 61 -38.47 -11.22 21.64
N ALA A 62 -37.85 -10.06 21.42
CA ALA A 62 -37.38 -9.65 20.12
C ALA A 62 -36.17 -10.49 19.63
N LEU A 63 -35.27 -10.82 20.55
CA LEU A 63 -34.13 -11.70 20.27
C LEU A 63 -34.58 -13.13 19.96
N GLN A 64 -35.53 -13.66 20.76
CA GLN A 64 -36.08 -14.98 20.53
C GLN A 64 -36.83 -15.04 19.20
N LYS A 65 -37.63 -14.01 18.89
CA LYS A 65 -38.28 -13.92 17.57
C LYS A 65 -37.27 -13.86 16.41
N ALA A 66 -36.16 -13.14 16.57
CA ALA A 66 -35.10 -13.10 15.57
C ALA A 66 -34.40 -14.46 15.39
N ILE A 67 -34.25 -15.21 16.49
CA ILE A 67 -33.72 -16.58 16.47
C ILE A 67 -34.71 -17.51 15.76
N ASP A 68 -35.99 -17.44 16.11
CA ASP A 68 -37.05 -18.26 15.49
C ASP A 68 -37.22 -17.92 13.98
N ASP A 69 -37.11 -16.63 13.61
CA ASP A 69 -37.13 -16.18 12.23
C ASP A 69 -35.88 -16.65 11.45
N LEU A 70 -34.71 -16.73 12.10
CA LEU A 70 -33.48 -17.28 11.53
C LEU A 70 -33.54 -18.80 11.39
N GLU A 71 -34.11 -19.51 12.36
CA GLU A 71 -34.33 -20.95 12.27
C GLU A 71 -35.42 -21.30 11.22
N ALA A 72 -36.45 -20.47 11.06
CA ALA A 72 -37.49 -20.63 10.07
C ALA A 72 -37.01 -20.33 8.63
N LEU A 73 -35.90 -19.59 8.48
CA LEU A 73 -35.28 -19.30 7.16
C LEU A 73 -34.60 -20.51 6.53
N ASN A 74 -34.66 -21.69 7.16
CA ASN A 74 -34.07 -22.93 6.64
C ASN A 74 -32.68 -22.69 6.04
N VAL A 75 -31.82 -22.06 6.88
CA VAL A 75 -30.46 -21.63 6.51
C VAL A 75 -29.63 -22.81 6.01
N GLU A 76 -29.98 -24.04 6.41
CA GLU A 76 -29.35 -25.27 5.89
C GLU A 76 -29.60 -25.44 4.37
N VAL A 77 -30.81 -25.15 3.86
CA VAL A 77 -31.09 -25.25 2.42
C VAL A 77 -30.41 -24.10 1.66
N GLY A 78 -30.35 -22.91 2.26
CA GLY A 78 -29.64 -21.78 1.69
C GLY A 78 -28.11 -21.97 1.74
N LEU A 79 -27.59 -22.61 2.79
CA LEU A 79 -26.17 -22.98 2.89
C LEU A 79 -25.82 -24.15 1.97
N GLU A 80 -26.68 -25.14 1.80
CA GLU A 80 -26.49 -26.21 0.80
C GLU A 80 -26.54 -25.70 -0.64
N GLU A 81 -27.38 -24.71 -0.95
CA GLU A 81 -27.36 -24.03 -2.25
C GLU A 81 -26.13 -23.10 -2.40
N LEU A 82 -25.72 -22.43 -1.32
CA LEU A 82 -24.49 -21.64 -1.29
C LEU A 82 -23.25 -22.53 -1.25
N GLU A 83 -23.27 -23.63 -0.51
CA GLU A 83 -22.19 -24.63 -0.55
C GLU A 83 -22.13 -25.32 -1.92
N GLY A 84 -23.26 -25.59 -2.55
CA GLY A 84 -23.32 -26.10 -3.93
C GLY A 84 -22.81 -25.09 -4.97
N SER A 85 -23.05 -23.80 -4.77
CA SER A 85 -22.59 -22.71 -5.65
C SER A 85 -21.21 -22.15 -5.25
N ALA A 86 -20.86 -22.20 -3.96
CA ALA A 86 -19.61 -21.73 -3.40
C ALA A 86 -18.56 -22.82 -3.24
N ASN A 87 -18.91 -24.10 -3.36
CA ASN A 87 -17.93 -25.15 -3.43
C ASN A 87 -16.97 -24.85 -4.57
N ARG A 88 -15.71 -24.66 -4.19
CA ARG A 88 -14.63 -24.39 -5.12
C ARG A 88 -14.57 -25.53 -6.13
N VAL A 89 -15.23 -25.32 -7.27
CA VAL A 89 -15.20 -26.27 -8.38
C VAL A 89 -13.75 -26.50 -8.74
N ALA A 90 -13.30 -27.75 -8.75
CA ALA A 90 -11.95 -28.05 -9.20
C ALA A 90 -11.76 -27.44 -10.60
N VAL A 91 -10.59 -26.88 -10.86
CA VAL A 91 -10.31 -26.15 -12.11
C VAL A 91 -10.66 -26.97 -13.34
N ASP A 92 -10.46 -28.31 -13.24
CA ASP A 92 -10.72 -29.24 -14.33
C ASP A 92 -12.22 -29.54 -14.53
N ASP A 93 -13.10 -29.22 -13.55
CA ASP A 93 -14.55 -29.43 -13.60
C ASP A 93 -15.32 -28.19 -14.08
N LYS A 94 -14.65 -27.06 -14.27
CA LYS A 94 -15.27 -25.83 -14.77
C LYS A 94 -15.70 -25.99 -16.23
N ARG A 95 -17.01 -26.06 -16.47
CA ARG A 95 -17.59 -26.30 -17.81
C ARG A 95 -17.44 -25.14 -18.77
N MET A 96 -17.29 -23.90 -18.29
CA MET A 96 -17.20 -22.70 -19.13
C MET A 96 -15.78 -22.30 -19.48
N ILE A 97 -14.82 -22.47 -18.56
CA ILE A 97 -13.43 -22.17 -18.81
C ILE A 97 -12.58 -23.23 -18.08
N ASN A 98 -11.88 -24.06 -18.85
CA ASN A 98 -10.81 -24.88 -18.30
C ASN A 98 -9.59 -23.97 -18.11
N CYS A 99 -9.43 -23.46 -16.89
CA CYS A 99 -8.36 -22.48 -16.58
C CYS A 99 -6.95 -22.98 -16.90
N ARG A 100 -6.73 -24.29 -17.03
CA ARG A 100 -5.42 -24.82 -17.44
C ARG A 100 -5.24 -24.86 -18.97
N ALA A 101 -6.33 -25.12 -19.71
CA ALA A 101 -6.28 -25.20 -21.16
C ALA A 101 -6.55 -23.85 -21.82
N ASP A 102 -7.47 -23.07 -21.29
CA ASP A 102 -7.97 -21.87 -21.96
C ASP A 102 -7.08 -20.64 -21.77
N LEU A 103 -6.40 -20.50 -20.64
CA LEU A 103 -5.35 -19.49 -20.48
C LEU A 103 -4.20 -19.73 -21.47
N ASN A 104 -3.89 -20.99 -21.68
CA ASN A 104 -2.90 -21.41 -22.65
C ASN A 104 -3.37 -21.23 -24.11
N GLN A 105 -4.67 -21.13 -24.37
CA GLN A 105 -5.24 -20.90 -25.72
C GLN A 105 -5.44 -19.42 -26.00
N LEU A 106 -5.67 -18.59 -24.98
CA LEU A 106 -5.92 -17.15 -25.13
C LEU A 106 -4.65 -16.32 -25.29
N VAL A 107 -3.52 -16.84 -24.86
CA VAL A 107 -2.23 -16.14 -24.92
C VAL A 107 -1.34 -16.86 -25.94
N PRO A 108 -0.89 -16.18 -27.00
CA PRO A 108 0.08 -16.78 -27.94
C PRO A 108 1.37 -17.07 -27.17
N PHE A 109 1.70 -18.34 -26.98
CA PHE A 109 2.84 -18.83 -26.18
C PHE A 109 4.24 -18.45 -26.68
N LYS A 110 4.39 -17.29 -27.29
CA LYS A 110 5.72 -16.82 -27.65
C LYS A 110 6.55 -16.48 -26.42
N TYR A 111 5.89 -16.08 -25.32
CA TYR A 111 6.51 -15.60 -24.09
C TYR A 111 5.84 -16.19 -22.86
N ASP A 112 5.73 -17.52 -22.82
CA ASP A 112 5.13 -18.25 -21.69
C ASP A 112 5.86 -17.97 -20.37
N TRP A 113 7.18 -17.70 -20.40
CA TRP A 113 7.96 -17.28 -19.25
C TRP A 113 7.42 -15.98 -18.61
N ALA A 114 7.00 -15.00 -19.42
CA ALA A 114 6.41 -13.76 -18.92
C ALA A 114 5.02 -13.99 -18.31
N TRP A 115 4.24 -14.88 -18.95
CA TRP A 115 2.97 -15.32 -18.40
C TRP A 115 3.13 -16.04 -17.05
N GLN A 116 4.13 -16.92 -16.93
CA GLN A 116 4.43 -17.59 -15.68
C GLN A 116 4.81 -16.59 -14.58
N LYS A 117 5.62 -15.57 -14.88
CA LYS A 117 5.95 -14.50 -13.94
C LYS A 117 4.71 -13.73 -13.47
N TYR A 118 3.77 -13.47 -14.38
CA TYR A 118 2.49 -12.86 -14.02
C TYR A 118 1.71 -13.74 -13.04
N LEU A 119 1.63 -15.05 -13.29
CA LEU A 119 0.96 -15.99 -12.37
C LEU A 119 1.66 -16.06 -11.01
N ASP A 120 2.99 -16.09 -10.99
CA ASP A 120 3.79 -16.10 -9.77
C ASP A 120 3.54 -14.81 -8.95
N GLY A 121 3.51 -13.65 -9.61
CA GLY A 121 3.15 -12.38 -8.99
C GLY A 121 1.74 -12.39 -8.41
N CYS A 122 0.76 -12.90 -9.16
CA CYS A 122 -0.62 -13.02 -8.66
C CYS A 122 -0.74 -13.98 -7.47
N ALA A 123 0.07 -15.03 -7.41
CA ALA A 123 0.09 -15.97 -6.30
C ALA A 123 0.76 -15.36 -5.04
N ASN A 124 1.63 -14.38 -5.22
CA ASN A 124 2.33 -13.69 -4.14
C ASN A 124 1.51 -12.49 -3.64
N HIS A 125 0.31 -12.75 -3.13
CA HIS A 125 -0.53 -11.70 -2.57
C HIS A 125 -0.27 -11.52 -1.07
N TRP A 126 -0.07 -10.28 -0.65
CA TRP A 126 0.08 -9.87 0.75
C TRP A 126 -0.41 -8.44 0.94
N MET A 127 -0.69 -8.06 2.17
CA MET A 127 -1.13 -6.70 2.51
C MET A 127 -0.34 -6.17 3.71
N PRO A 128 0.11 -4.91 3.66
CA PRO A 128 0.92 -4.32 4.73
C PRO A 128 0.30 -4.39 6.12
N GLN A 129 -1.02 -4.24 6.22
CA GLN A 129 -1.75 -4.23 7.49
C GLN A 129 -1.79 -5.60 8.19
N GLU A 130 -1.46 -6.67 7.49
CA GLU A 130 -1.40 -8.02 8.05
C GLU A 130 -0.14 -8.23 8.91
N VAL A 131 0.87 -7.38 8.72
CA VAL A 131 2.11 -7.44 9.48
C VAL A 131 1.98 -6.73 10.82
N ASN A 132 2.35 -7.41 11.90
CA ASN A 132 2.26 -6.89 13.26
C ASN A 132 3.42 -5.95 13.60
N MET A 133 3.12 -4.66 13.77
CA MET A 133 4.09 -3.62 14.10
C MET A 133 4.24 -3.36 15.62
N THR A 134 3.54 -4.09 16.49
CA THR A 134 3.49 -3.78 17.94
C THR A 134 4.88 -3.79 18.58
N ALA A 135 5.72 -4.76 18.26
CA ALA A 135 7.08 -4.85 18.79
C ALA A 135 7.95 -3.66 18.33
N ASP A 136 7.82 -3.28 17.06
CA ASP A 136 8.55 -2.17 16.46
C ASP A 136 8.15 -0.83 17.09
N ILE A 137 6.84 -0.63 17.31
CA ILE A 137 6.30 0.56 17.98
C ILE A 137 6.87 0.67 19.41
N GLY A 138 6.88 -0.43 20.16
CA GLY A 138 7.47 -0.49 21.50
C GLY A 138 8.94 -0.12 21.49
N LEU A 139 9.71 -0.73 20.60
CA LEU A 139 11.16 -0.50 20.45
C LEU A 139 11.46 0.93 19.99
N TRP A 140 10.67 1.48 19.05
CA TRP A 140 10.82 2.85 18.54
C TRP A 140 10.57 3.90 19.61
N LYS A 141 9.53 3.72 20.44
CA LYS A 141 9.16 4.65 21.52
C LYS A 141 10.07 4.57 22.74
N THR A 142 10.78 3.47 22.93
CA THR A 142 11.69 3.28 24.07
C THR A 142 12.99 4.09 23.85
N PRO A 143 13.39 4.97 24.77
CA PRO A 143 14.57 5.83 24.59
C PRO A 143 15.87 5.09 24.24
N ASN A 144 16.07 3.91 24.82
CA ASN A 144 17.26 3.07 24.58
C ASN A 144 16.96 1.83 23.71
N GLY A 145 15.80 1.78 23.06
CA GLY A 145 15.40 0.66 22.21
C GLY A 145 16.27 0.54 20.95
N LEU A 146 16.50 1.67 20.29
CA LEU A 146 17.36 1.80 19.12
C LEU A 146 18.41 2.87 19.37
N THR A 147 19.60 2.71 18.78
CA THR A 147 20.58 3.79 18.71
C THR A 147 20.13 4.87 17.71
N ASP A 148 20.74 6.04 17.78
CA ASP A 148 20.47 7.12 16.83
C ASP A 148 20.81 6.71 15.40
N ASP A 149 21.88 5.96 15.19
CA ASP A 149 22.26 5.42 13.88
C ASP A 149 21.23 4.42 13.37
N GLU A 150 20.69 3.54 14.22
CA GLU A 150 19.64 2.58 13.83
C GLU A 150 18.34 3.31 13.45
N ARG A 151 17.96 4.35 14.20
CA ARG A 151 16.82 5.21 13.84
C ARG A 151 17.03 5.92 12.51
N LEU A 152 18.22 6.42 12.28
CA LEU A 152 18.59 7.09 11.05
C LEU A 152 18.56 6.14 9.85
N ILE A 153 19.01 4.89 10.02
CA ILE A 153 18.93 3.84 9.00
C ILE A 153 17.46 3.61 8.61
N VAL A 154 16.56 3.42 9.58
CA VAL A 154 15.14 3.19 9.31
C VAL A 154 14.53 4.38 8.56
N LYS A 155 14.71 5.61 9.08
CA LYS A 155 14.18 6.83 8.44
C LYS A 155 14.66 7.01 7.01
N ARG A 156 15.98 6.87 6.77
CA ARG A 156 16.56 7.07 5.44
C ARG A 156 16.15 6.01 4.44
N ASN A 157 15.97 4.77 4.89
CA ASN A 157 15.46 3.72 4.02
C ASN A 157 14.00 3.99 3.65
N LEU A 158 13.13 4.30 4.61
CA LEU A 158 11.74 4.64 4.33
C LEU A 158 11.63 5.86 3.40
N GLY A 159 12.42 6.91 3.63
CA GLY A 159 12.44 8.08 2.75
C GLY A 159 12.97 7.81 1.34
N PHE A 160 13.90 6.88 1.18
CA PHE A 160 14.37 6.46 -0.13
C PHE A 160 13.34 5.60 -0.87
N PHE A 161 12.83 4.55 -0.24
CA PHE A 161 11.94 3.58 -0.89
C PHE A 161 10.59 4.20 -1.25
N SER A 162 9.97 5.00 -0.37
CA SER A 162 8.69 5.64 -0.66
C SER A 162 8.73 6.53 -1.93
N THR A 163 9.89 7.12 -2.22
CA THR A 163 10.11 7.89 -3.44
C THR A 163 10.45 6.98 -4.62
N ALA A 164 11.33 6.02 -4.41
CA ALA A 164 11.86 5.17 -5.48
C ALA A 164 10.76 4.32 -6.14
N ASP A 165 9.89 3.67 -5.36
CA ASP A 165 8.80 2.84 -5.89
C ASP A 165 7.76 3.69 -6.65
N SER A 166 7.50 4.91 -6.20
CA SER A 166 6.67 5.85 -6.96
C SER A 166 7.30 6.20 -8.32
N LEU A 167 8.62 6.33 -8.39
CA LEU A 167 9.33 6.55 -9.66
C LEU A 167 9.27 5.31 -10.55
N VAL A 168 9.40 4.11 -9.98
CA VAL A 168 9.26 2.84 -10.72
C VAL A 168 7.86 2.72 -11.30
N ALA A 169 6.81 2.87 -10.47
CA ALA A 169 5.41 2.82 -10.91
C ALA A 169 5.14 3.81 -12.07
N ASN A 170 5.60 5.06 -11.94
CA ASN A 170 5.46 6.06 -12.99
C ASN A 170 6.23 5.67 -14.25
N ASN A 171 7.45 5.15 -14.14
CA ASN A 171 8.22 4.68 -15.28
C ASN A 171 7.51 3.54 -16.02
N LEU A 172 6.99 2.57 -15.29
CA LEU A 172 6.26 1.44 -15.88
C LEU A 172 5.02 1.91 -16.64
N VAL A 173 4.16 2.70 -15.99
CA VAL A 173 2.85 3.07 -16.55
C VAL A 173 2.97 4.13 -17.64
N LEU A 174 3.76 5.18 -17.42
CA LEU A 174 3.80 6.34 -18.30
C LEU A 174 4.85 6.22 -19.44
N ALA A 175 5.90 5.44 -19.24
CA ALA A 175 6.99 5.31 -20.19
C ALA A 175 7.02 3.93 -20.87
N VAL A 176 7.18 2.86 -20.10
CA VAL A 176 7.48 1.52 -20.62
C VAL A 176 6.26 0.81 -21.20
N TYR A 177 5.13 0.80 -20.50
CA TYR A 177 3.96 -0.01 -20.84
C TYR A 177 3.48 0.16 -22.27
N ARG A 178 3.41 1.37 -22.77
CA ARG A 178 2.96 1.67 -24.13
C ARG A 178 3.92 1.21 -25.23
N LEU A 179 5.21 1.04 -24.90
CA LEU A 179 6.26 0.63 -25.83
C LEU A 179 6.36 -0.89 -25.95
N ILE A 180 5.88 -1.62 -24.96
CA ILE A 180 5.82 -3.07 -24.96
C ILE A 180 4.54 -3.52 -25.65
N THR A 181 4.68 -4.31 -26.72
CA THR A 181 3.54 -4.76 -27.54
C THR A 181 3.08 -6.18 -27.21
N ASN A 182 3.94 -6.96 -26.56
CA ASN A 182 3.61 -8.33 -26.21
C ASN A 182 2.59 -8.39 -25.06
N PRO A 183 1.47 -9.14 -25.21
CA PRO A 183 0.40 -9.18 -24.23
C PRO A 183 0.84 -9.73 -22.86
N GLU A 184 1.64 -10.79 -22.83
CA GLU A 184 2.09 -11.43 -21.59
C GLU A 184 3.00 -10.50 -20.79
N CYS A 185 3.93 -9.83 -21.47
CA CYS A 185 4.80 -8.83 -20.83
C CYS A 185 3.98 -7.65 -20.31
N ARG A 186 2.96 -7.20 -21.05
CA ARG A 186 2.06 -6.13 -20.59
C ARG A 186 1.26 -6.51 -19.36
N GLN A 187 0.79 -7.77 -19.28
CA GLN A 187 0.10 -8.27 -18.08
C GLN A 187 1.03 -8.24 -16.88
N TYR A 188 2.28 -8.69 -17.03
CA TYR A 188 3.24 -8.63 -15.94
C TYR A 188 3.56 -7.19 -15.51
N ILE A 189 3.79 -6.27 -16.44
CA ILE A 189 4.06 -4.85 -16.12
C ILE A 189 2.92 -4.21 -15.33
N LEU A 190 1.65 -4.54 -15.64
CA LEU A 190 0.50 -4.09 -14.86
C LEU A 190 0.49 -4.70 -13.45
N ARG A 191 0.87 -5.98 -13.33
CA ARG A 191 0.98 -6.62 -12.02
C ARG A 191 2.11 -5.99 -11.21
N GLN A 192 3.28 -5.77 -11.80
CA GLN A 192 4.39 -5.08 -11.16
C GLN A 192 3.97 -3.67 -10.70
N ALA A 193 3.32 -2.87 -11.53
CA ALA A 193 2.85 -1.54 -11.13
C ALA A 193 1.87 -1.59 -9.95
N PHE A 194 1.08 -2.65 -9.83
CA PHE A 194 0.22 -2.88 -8.66
C PHE A 194 1.06 -3.22 -7.40
N GLU A 195 2.10 -4.04 -7.54
CA GLU A 195 3.02 -4.38 -6.43
C GLU A 195 3.74 -3.13 -5.92
N GLU A 196 4.19 -2.24 -6.80
CA GLU A 196 4.77 -0.94 -6.40
C GLU A 196 3.81 -0.07 -5.56
N ALA A 197 2.51 -0.14 -5.86
CA ALA A 197 1.51 0.54 -5.03
C ALA A 197 1.37 -0.11 -3.64
N ILE A 198 1.48 -1.43 -3.54
CA ILE A 198 1.51 -2.15 -2.24
C ILE A 198 2.78 -1.80 -1.46
N HIS A 199 3.95 -1.71 -2.12
CA HIS A 199 5.20 -1.31 -1.51
C HIS A 199 5.12 0.11 -0.93
N THR A 200 4.62 1.07 -1.70
CA THR A 200 4.39 2.45 -1.24
C THR A 200 3.49 2.47 0.00
N HIS A 201 2.41 1.67 0.00
CA HIS A 201 1.52 1.53 1.15
C HIS A 201 2.24 0.89 2.36
N ALA A 202 3.14 -0.08 2.13
CA ALA A 202 3.92 -0.69 3.20
C ALA A 202 4.83 0.34 3.90
N TYR A 203 5.48 1.21 3.16
CA TYR A 203 6.30 2.27 3.75
C TYR A 203 5.46 3.28 4.51
N GLN A 204 4.32 3.69 3.97
CA GLN A 204 3.38 4.57 4.66
C GLN A 204 2.89 3.92 5.95
N TYR A 205 2.51 2.65 5.91
CA TYR A 205 2.08 1.90 7.10
C TYR A 205 3.17 1.81 8.18
N CYS A 206 4.44 1.64 7.79
CA CYS A 206 5.56 1.72 8.71
C CYS A 206 5.71 3.11 9.32
N ILE A 207 5.65 4.18 8.53
CA ILE A 207 5.80 5.59 8.95
C ILE A 207 4.70 5.95 9.95
N GLU A 208 3.45 5.66 9.63
CA GLU A 208 2.29 5.91 10.48
C GLU A 208 2.35 5.10 11.79
N SER A 209 2.64 3.78 11.71
CA SER A 209 2.74 2.89 12.86
C SER A 209 3.79 3.36 13.87
N LEU A 210 4.93 3.84 13.38
CA LEU A 210 6.03 4.34 14.19
C LEU A 210 5.80 5.79 14.64
N SER A 211 4.72 6.44 14.20
CA SER A 211 4.41 7.85 14.47
C SER A 211 5.55 8.79 14.07
N MET A 212 6.15 8.53 12.91
CA MET A 212 7.15 9.42 12.31
C MET A 212 6.47 10.65 11.70
N ASP A 213 7.23 11.73 11.56
CA ASP A 213 6.79 12.88 10.79
C ASP A 213 6.85 12.54 9.29
N GLU A 214 5.69 12.45 8.67
CA GLU A 214 5.56 12.13 7.25
C GLU A 214 6.25 13.19 6.39
N GLY A 215 6.13 14.47 6.77
CA GLY A 215 6.78 15.57 6.07
C GLY A 215 8.31 15.42 6.10
N GLU A 216 8.90 15.04 7.25
CA GLU A 216 10.34 14.76 7.36
C GLU A 216 10.74 13.63 6.41
N ILE A 217 9.98 12.52 6.41
CA ILE A 217 10.35 11.33 5.64
C ILE A 217 10.21 11.59 4.13
N PHE A 218 9.09 12.12 3.69
CA PHE A 218 8.88 12.38 2.26
C PHE A 218 9.76 13.52 1.72
N ASN A 219 10.13 14.50 2.54
CA ASN A 219 11.07 15.58 2.15
C ASN A 219 12.52 15.08 1.97
N MET A 220 12.88 13.90 2.45
CA MET A 220 14.22 13.35 2.26
C MET A 220 14.64 13.24 0.80
N TYR A 221 13.69 13.13 -0.09
CA TYR A 221 13.88 13.18 -1.53
C TYR A 221 14.56 14.51 -1.99
N HIS A 222 14.26 15.63 -1.32
CA HIS A 222 14.87 16.92 -1.59
C HIS A 222 16.07 17.22 -0.67
N GLU A 223 15.96 16.89 0.60
CA GLU A 223 16.89 17.34 1.63
C GLU A 223 18.12 16.41 1.79
N VAL A 224 17.97 15.11 1.50
CA VAL A 224 19.07 14.15 1.62
C VAL A 224 19.79 14.00 0.27
N PRO A 225 21.01 14.53 0.11
CA PRO A 225 21.69 14.57 -1.19
C PRO A 225 21.87 13.20 -1.86
N SER A 226 22.02 12.13 -1.09
CA SER A 226 22.14 10.76 -1.63
C SER A 226 20.83 10.25 -2.22
N VAL A 227 19.69 10.57 -1.61
CA VAL A 227 18.35 10.21 -2.10
C VAL A 227 18.05 11.02 -3.35
N ALA A 228 18.23 12.35 -3.29
CA ALA A 228 18.03 13.25 -4.42
C ALA A 228 18.83 12.86 -5.66
N LYS A 229 20.10 12.48 -5.48
CA LYS A 229 20.96 12.03 -6.60
C LYS A 229 20.48 10.73 -7.24
N LYS A 230 19.99 9.77 -6.44
CA LYS A 230 19.45 8.50 -6.96
C LYS A 230 18.18 8.75 -7.76
N ALA A 231 17.26 9.56 -7.23
CA ALA A 231 16.03 9.93 -7.91
C ALA A 231 16.31 10.67 -9.24
N ALA A 232 17.14 11.69 -9.22
CA ALA A 232 17.54 12.43 -10.42
C ALA A 232 18.25 11.53 -11.46
N TRP A 233 19.00 10.52 -10.98
CA TRP A 233 19.63 9.56 -11.87
C TRP A 233 18.60 8.69 -12.59
N GLY A 234 17.56 8.20 -11.91
CA GLY A 234 16.50 7.42 -12.51
C GLY A 234 15.65 8.23 -13.49
N LEU A 235 15.21 9.43 -13.07
CA LEU A 235 14.34 10.30 -13.87
C LEU A 235 14.86 10.59 -15.27
N LYS A 236 16.18 10.75 -15.46
CA LYS A 236 16.76 11.02 -16.78
C LYS A 236 16.47 9.93 -17.82
N TYR A 237 16.27 8.69 -17.38
CA TYR A 237 15.94 7.59 -18.30
C TYR A 237 14.46 7.52 -18.63
N THR A 238 13.60 8.08 -17.78
CA THR A 238 12.16 8.12 -18.00
C THR A 238 11.74 9.26 -18.92
N GLN A 239 12.39 10.42 -18.81
CA GLN A 239 11.99 11.64 -19.53
C GLN A 239 11.83 11.47 -21.03
N GLU A 240 12.82 10.87 -21.71
CA GLU A 240 12.76 10.67 -23.15
C GLU A 240 11.64 9.71 -23.54
N LEU A 241 11.45 8.62 -22.78
CA LEU A 241 10.44 7.62 -23.06
C LEU A 241 9.01 8.09 -22.77
N SER A 242 8.86 9.06 -21.89
CA SER A 242 7.56 9.62 -21.52
C SER A 242 7.01 10.57 -22.60
N ASP A 243 7.81 11.04 -23.55
CA ASP A 243 7.31 11.83 -24.66
C ASP A 243 6.30 11.01 -25.48
N PRO A 244 5.05 11.49 -25.67
CA PRO A 244 4.03 10.78 -26.45
C PRO A 244 4.46 10.49 -27.90
N LYS A 245 5.42 11.25 -28.43
CA LYS A 245 5.97 11.08 -29.79
C LYS A 245 7.10 10.06 -29.85
N PHE A 246 7.62 9.63 -28.71
CA PHE A 246 8.66 8.62 -28.66
C PHE A 246 8.09 7.27 -29.11
N ASN A 247 8.74 6.62 -30.05
CA ASN A 247 8.38 5.28 -30.53
C ASN A 247 9.65 4.45 -30.71
N THR A 248 9.54 3.14 -30.53
CA THR A 248 10.56 2.15 -30.85
C THR A 248 10.63 1.88 -32.35
N GLY A 249 11.65 1.14 -32.81
CA GLY A 249 11.84 0.75 -34.20
C GLY A 249 13.00 1.48 -34.90
N THR A 250 13.71 2.35 -34.18
CA THR A 250 15.00 2.86 -34.62
C THR A 250 16.07 2.45 -33.62
N VAL A 251 17.31 2.19 -34.10
CA VAL A 251 18.42 1.78 -33.21
C VAL A 251 18.61 2.73 -32.03
N LYS A 252 18.48 4.05 -32.24
CA LYS A 252 18.62 5.05 -31.21
C LYS A 252 17.52 4.89 -30.13
N ASN A 253 16.27 4.77 -30.55
CA ASN A 253 15.13 4.69 -29.62
C ASN A 253 15.07 3.33 -28.92
N ASP A 254 15.43 2.26 -29.61
CA ASP A 254 15.52 0.91 -29.04
C ASP A 254 16.62 0.86 -27.97
N GLN A 255 17.77 1.52 -28.21
CA GLN A 255 18.81 1.69 -27.19
C GLN A 255 18.35 2.55 -26.00
N ALA A 256 17.52 3.57 -26.23
CA ALA A 256 16.99 4.39 -25.14
C ALA A 256 16.05 3.55 -24.25
N LEU A 257 15.16 2.76 -24.85
CA LEU A 257 14.30 1.82 -24.10
C LEU A 257 15.15 0.80 -23.34
N LEU A 258 16.14 0.17 -23.97
CA LEU A 258 17.01 -0.79 -23.30
C LEU A 258 17.76 -0.17 -22.11
N LYS A 259 18.26 1.06 -22.25
CA LYS A 259 18.91 1.78 -21.15
C LYS A 259 17.96 2.06 -20.00
N ASN A 260 16.71 2.40 -20.29
CA ASN A 260 15.68 2.57 -19.27
C ASN A 260 15.43 1.26 -18.52
N LEU A 261 15.22 0.16 -19.23
CA LEU A 261 14.98 -1.16 -18.61
C LEU A 261 16.17 -1.58 -17.73
N ILE A 262 17.41 -1.44 -18.20
CA ILE A 262 18.61 -1.73 -17.40
C ILE A 262 18.69 -0.80 -16.17
N ALA A 263 18.40 0.50 -16.34
CA ALA A 263 18.48 1.47 -15.25
C ALA A 263 17.47 1.17 -14.15
N PHE A 264 16.24 0.81 -14.49
CA PHE A 264 15.21 0.52 -13.51
C PHE A 264 15.35 -0.90 -12.96
N TYR A 265 15.27 -1.94 -13.77
CA TYR A 265 15.29 -3.32 -13.28
C TYR A 265 16.63 -3.72 -12.67
N CYS A 266 17.74 -3.47 -13.35
CA CYS A 266 19.03 -3.97 -12.85
C CYS A 266 19.66 -3.03 -11.81
N CYS A 267 19.63 -1.71 -12.07
CA CYS A 267 20.35 -0.77 -11.20
C CYS A 267 19.49 -0.29 -10.02
N LEU A 268 18.24 0.11 -10.24
CA LEU A 268 17.40 0.67 -9.22
C LEU A 268 16.81 -0.45 -8.35
N GLU A 269 16.00 -1.33 -8.94
CA GLU A 269 15.38 -2.43 -8.21
C GLU A 269 16.40 -3.53 -7.82
N GLY A 270 17.39 -3.82 -8.70
CA GLY A 270 18.43 -4.81 -8.42
C GLY A 270 19.50 -4.34 -7.44
N ILE A 271 20.13 -3.19 -7.64
CA ILE A 271 21.30 -2.77 -6.84
C ILE A 271 20.89 -1.83 -5.71
N PHE A 272 20.17 -0.74 -6.03
CA PHE A 272 19.89 0.29 -5.01
C PHE A 272 18.96 -0.22 -3.94
N PHE A 273 17.93 -0.99 -4.30
CA PHE A 273 16.98 -1.56 -3.36
C PHE A 273 17.63 -2.59 -2.45
N TYR A 274 18.41 -3.51 -3.01
CA TYR A 274 19.09 -4.53 -2.20
C TYR A 274 20.09 -3.95 -1.19
N CYS A 275 20.72 -2.83 -1.51
CA CYS A 275 21.55 -2.11 -0.54
C CYS A 275 20.73 -1.62 0.66
N GLY A 276 19.50 -1.19 0.46
CA GLY A 276 18.58 -0.79 1.53
C GLY A 276 18.01 -1.99 2.27
N PHE A 277 17.55 -3.01 1.56
CA PHE A 277 17.01 -4.24 2.15
C PHE A 277 17.97 -4.89 3.12
N THR A 278 19.26 -5.01 2.76
CA THR A 278 20.26 -5.62 3.64
C THR A 278 20.39 -4.89 4.98
N GLN A 279 20.20 -3.58 5.01
CA GLN A 279 20.26 -2.79 6.25
C GLN A 279 19.08 -3.12 7.18
N ILE A 280 17.86 -3.09 6.67
CA ILE A 280 16.65 -3.38 7.44
C ILE A 280 16.62 -4.86 7.87
N LEU A 281 16.90 -5.77 6.94
CA LEU A 281 16.93 -7.22 7.24
C LEU A 281 18.01 -7.58 8.26
N SER A 282 19.15 -6.88 8.27
CA SER A 282 20.18 -7.07 9.29
C SER A 282 19.72 -6.65 10.69
N MET A 283 18.83 -5.67 10.79
CA MET A 283 18.20 -5.30 12.06
C MET A 283 17.21 -6.39 12.51
N GLY A 284 16.37 -6.91 11.60
CA GLY A 284 15.46 -8.02 11.88
C GLY A 284 16.19 -9.26 12.40
N ARG A 285 17.33 -9.61 11.83
CA ARG A 285 18.19 -10.72 12.32
C ARG A 285 18.70 -10.51 13.75
N ARG A 286 18.74 -9.29 14.23
CA ARG A 286 19.11 -8.93 15.62
C ARG A 286 17.89 -8.74 16.51
N ASN A 287 16.71 -9.18 16.09
CA ASN A 287 15.43 -8.98 16.76
C ASN A 287 15.08 -7.49 17.00
N LYS A 288 15.49 -6.63 16.07
CA LYS A 288 15.15 -5.20 16.05
C LYS A 288 14.34 -4.89 14.81
N MET A 289 13.28 -4.09 14.97
CA MET A 289 12.39 -3.71 13.87
C MET A 289 11.89 -4.92 13.07
N THR A 290 11.37 -5.91 13.77
CA THR A 290 10.99 -7.21 13.20
C THR A 290 9.79 -7.11 12.27
N GLY A 291 8.79 -6.27 12.60
CA GLY A 291 7.65 -6.01 11.75
C GLY A 291 8.05 -5.25 10.48
N THR A 292 8.86 -4.19 10.61
CA THR A 292 9.45 -3.50 9.45
C THR A 292 10.27 -4.48 8.60
N SER A 293 11.10 -5.32 9.23
CA SER A 293 11.87 -6.33 8.52
C SER A 293 11.00 -7.35 7.78
N GLU A 294 9.85 -7.73 8.32
CA GLU A 294 8.89 -8.62 7.68
C GLU A 294 8.26 -7.96 6.45
N GLN A 295 7.86 -6.68 6.53
CA GLN A 295 7.40 -5.90 5.37
C GLN A 295 8.45 -5.97 4.24
N PHE A 296 9.71 -5.69 4.59
CA PHE A 296 10.81 -5.70 3.63
C PHE A 296 11.14 -7.09 3.07
N GLN A 297 10.81 -8.19 3.75
CA GLN A 297 10.93 -9.54 3.19
C GLN A 297 9.90 -9.79 2.09
N TYR A 298 8.65 -9.32 2.27
CA TYR A 298 7.63 -9.42 1.23
C TYR A 298 8.00 -8.56 0.02
N ILE A 299 8.43 -7.32 0.24
CA ILE A 299 8.89 -6.42 -0.82
C ILE A 299 10.07 -7.04 -1.57
N LEU A 300 11.10 -7.52 -0.87
CA LEU A 300 12.27 -8.17 -1.48
C LEU A 300 11.88 -9.34 -2.39
N ARG A 301 10.85 -10.09 -2.05
CA ARG A 301 10.37 -11.20 -2.87
C ARG A 301 9.75 -10.69 -4.17
N ASP A 302 8.96 -9.63 -4.10
CA ASP A 302 8.37 -8.98 -5.27
C ASP A 302 9.48 -8.38 -6.16
N GLU A 303 10.42 -7.65 -5.58
CA GLU A 303 11.56 -7.07 -6.30
C GLU A 303 12.44 -8.13 -6.97
N SER A 304 12.57 -9.30 -6.36
CA SER A 304 13.26 -10.43 -6.99
C SER A 304 12.55 -10.92 -8.25
N MET A 305 11.22 -10.89 -8.26
CA MET A 305 10.43 -11.22 -9.45
C MET A 305 10.55 -10.14 -10.52
N HIS A 306 10.52 -8.84 -10.10
CA HIS A 306 10.69 -7.70 -11.01
C HIS A 306 12.02 -7.77 -11.74
N LEU A 307 13.11 -7.92 -10.98
CA LEU A 307 14.45 -8.08 -11.54
C LEU A 307 14.55 -9.25 -12.54
N ASN A 308 14.03 -10.41 -12.14
CA ASN A 308 14.04 -11.61 -13.00
C ASN A 308 13.20 -11.46 -14.27
N PHE A 309 12.14 -10.66 -14.23
CA PHE A 309 11.36 -10.34 -15.42
C PHE A 309 12.11 -9.37 -16.34
N GLY A 310 12.77 -8.37 -15.76
CA GLY A 310 13.47 -7.34 -16.51
C GLY A 310 14.73 -7.81 -17.26
N ILE A 311 15.39 -8.88 -16.75
CA ILE A 311 16.57 -9.50 -17.38
C ILE A 311 16.15 -10.41 -18.53
#